data_f4529d6c8a20113e683c472b82440821
#
_entry.id   f4529d6c8a20113e683c472b82440821
#
_cell.length_a   1.000
_cell.length_b   1.000
_cell.length_c   1.000
_cell.angle_alpha   90.00
_cell.angle_beta   90.00
_cell.angle_gamma   90.00
#
_symmetry.space_group_name_H-M   'P 1'
#
loop_
_entity.id
_entity.type
_entity.pdbx_description
1 polymer ?
#
loop_
_entity_poly.entity_id
_entity_poly.type
_entity_poly.pdbx_seq_one_letter_code
_entity_poly.pdbx_strand_id
1 'polypeptide(L)'
;MVMKKSNIILTVCIAVAMTFSLPSQAQRLIPKQRGIEVVGSVPLIKGEKLFGGDNFGVGISLTHYLKRENYTFVGVEYEQQNMAYRSYNVKLKDALLQVGYMHPVLSDRGKNVLLYGGISALGGYEQLNEDKKLLPDGATLLNRSRFVYGGAVHGSVEVFLTDRVLFLVKAQGRFLFGTDVHCFRPAVSAGLRFNF
;
A
#
# COMPACT_ATOMS: atom_id res chain seq x y z
N MET A 1 39.44 0.11 -6.53
CA MET A 1 38.23 0.58 -5.77
C MET A 1 37.03 -0.19 -6.32
N VAL A 2 36.66 -1.29 -5.67
CA VAL A 2 35.58 -2.17 -6.15
C VAL A 2 34.27 -1.60 -5.69
N MET A 3 33.44 -1.06 -6.61
CA MET A 3 32.10 -0.59 -6.29
C MET A 3 31.26 -1.79 -5.83
N LYS A 4 30.64 -1.68 -4.64
CA LYS A 4 29.69 -2.70 -4.15
C LYS A 4 28.54 -2.88 -5.14
N LYS A 5 28.13 -4.11 -5.43
CA LYS A 5 26.99 -4.44 -6.34
C LYS A 5 25.73 -3.63 -6.04
N SER A 6 25.46 -3.33 -4.77
CA SER A 6 24.36 -2.48 -4.33
C SER A 6 24.39 -1.05 -4.89
N ASN A 7 25.59 -0.46 -5.02
CA ASN A 7 25.72 0.91 -5.54
C ASN A 7 25.51 0.97 -7.07
N ILE A 8 25.84 -0.11 -7.77
CA ILE A 8 25.63 -0.22 -9.22
C ILE A 8 24.13 -0.29 -9.51
N ILE A 9 23.37 -1.08 -8.76
CA ILE A 9 21.90 -1.19 -8.92
C ILE A 9 21.23 0.16 -8.64
N LEU A 10 21.63 0.84 -7.56
CA LEU A 10 21.11 2.16 -7.23
C LEU A 10 21.40 3.20 -8.33
N THR A 11 22.64 3.20 -8.86
CA THR A 11 23.05 4.12 -9.95
C THR A 11 22.28 3.84 -11.23
N VAL A 12 22.08 2.56 -11.57
CA VAL A 12 21.27 2.17 -12.75
C VAL A 12 19.81 2.58 -12.57
N CYS A 13 19.21 2.38 -11.40
CA CYS A 13 17.84 2.82 -11.13
C CYS A 13 17.70 4.34 -11.23
N ILE A 14 18.65 5.12 -10.74
CA ILE A 14 18.64 6.58 -10.86
C ILE A 14 18.84 7.01 -12.33
N ALA A 15 19.75 6.37 -13.07
CA ALA A 15 19.97 6.67 -14.48
C ALA A 15 18.74 6.37 -15.34
N VAL A 16 18.08 5.23 -15.09
CA VAL A 16 16.82 4.86 -15.75
C VAL A 16 15.71 5.86 -15.40
N ALA A 17 15.60 6.30 -14.16
CA ALA A 17 14.63 7.31 -13.76
C ALA A 17 14.85 8.67 -14.45
N MET A 18 16.10 9.03 -14.74
CA MET A 18 16.45 10.30 -15.43
C MET A 18 16.17 10.25 -16.94
N THR A 19 16.16 9.08 -17.59
CA THR A 19 15.88 8.96 -19.04
C THR A 19 14.40 9.08 -19.39
N PHE A 20 13.50 8.99 -18.41
CA PHE A 20 12.05 9.13 -18.63
C PHE A 20 11.50 10.55 -18.49
N SER A 21 12.37 11.56 -18.34
CA SER A 21 11.94 12.97 -18.31
C SER A 21 11.65 13.50 -19.71
N LEU A 22 10.58 13.03 -20.35
CA LEU A 22 10.04 13.64 -21.56
C LEU A 22 9.20 14.85 -21.16
N PRO A 23 9.45 16.04 -21.72
CA PRO A 23 8.63 17.22 -21.42
C PRO A 23 7.27 17.06 -22.14
N SER A 24 6.28 16.51 -21.45
CA SER A 24 4.89 16.60 -21.90
C SER A 24 4.23 17.78 -21.18
N GLN A 25 3.81 18.79 -21.96
CA GLN A 25 3.12 19.97 -21.45
C GLN A 25 1.60 19.78 -21.36
N ALA A 26 1.09 18.56 -21.45
CA ALA A 26 -0.32 18.30 -21.30
C ALA A 26 -0.72 18.39 -19.81
N GLN A 27 -1.86 19.01 -19.55
CA GLN A 27 -2.45 19.05 -18.20
C GLN A 27 -2.89 17.62 -17.83
N ARG A 28 -2.04 16.91 -17.07
CA ARG A 28 -2.15 15.47 -16.80
C ARG A 28 -3.25 15.12 -15.82
N LEU A 29 -3.55 16.02 -14.89
CA LEU A 29 -4.61 15.84 -13.90
C LEU A 29 -5.76 16.80 -14.17
N ILE A 30 -6.87 16.25 -14.64
CA ILE A 30 -8.08 17.00 -14.97
C ILE A 30 -9.09 16.80 -13.83
N PRO A 31 -9.70 17.87 -13.31
CA PRO A 31 -10.79 17.74 -12.34
C PRO A 31 -11.90 16.83 -12.88
N LYS A 32 -12.42 15.94 -12.02
CA LYS A 32 -13.40 14.89 -12.33
C LYS A 32 -12.84 13.67 -13.08
N GLN A 33 -11.57 13.64 -13.42
CA GLN A 33 -10.92 12.45 -13.96
C GLN A 33 -11.03 11.29 -12.98
N ARG A 34 -11.17 10.09 -13.50
CA ARG A 34 -11.21 8.86 -12.72
C ARG A 34 -9.98 8.02 -13.00
N GLY A 35 -9.64 7.14 -12.08
CA GLY A 35 -8.54 6.21 -12.28
C GLY A 35 -8.81 4.89 -11.59
N ILE A 36 -8.23 3.84 -12.13
CA ILE A 36 -8.15 2.52 -11.51
C ILE A 36 -6.70 2.33 -11.07
N GLU A 37 -6.51 1.95 -9.83
CA GLU A 37 -5.22 1.71 -9.24
C GLU A 37 -5.12 0.26 -8.79
N VAL A 38 -3.98 -0.37 -9.08
CA VAL A 38 -3.63 -1.72 -8.65
C VAL A 38 -2.28 -1.65 -7.94
N VAL A 39 -2.22 -2.17 -6.72
CA VAL A 39 -1.02 -2.15 -5.88
C VAL A 39 -0.70 -3.53 -5.34
N GLY A 40 0.59 -3.82 -5.23
CA GLY A 40 1.11 -4.87 -4.38
C GLY A 40 1.68 -4.26 -3.11
N SER A 41 1.39 -4.83 -1.95
CA SER A 41 1.84 -4.32 -0.65
C SER A 41 2.65 -5.37 0.11
N VAL A 42 3.52 -4.87 0.99
CA VAL A 42 4.29 -5.67 1.92
C VAL A 42 4.07 -5.09 3.32
N PRO A 43 3.50 -5.86 4.25
CA PRO A 43 3.36 -5.44 5.64
C PRO A 43 4.74 -5.33 6.30
N LEU A 44 4.93 -4.28 7.10
CA LEU A 44 6.16 -4.04 7.84
C LEU A 44 6.06 -4.69 9.23
N ILE A 45 6.48 -5.94 9.35
CA ILE A 45 6.42 -6.69 10.59
C ILE A 45 7.77 -6.58 11.30
N LYS A 46 7.75 -6.21 12.59
CA LYS A 46 8.96 -6.08 13.39
C LYS A 46 9.67 -7.43 13.53
N GLY A 47 10.92 -7.51 13.08
CA GLY A 47 11.74 -8.72 13.18
C GLY A 47 11.70 -9.65 11.96
N GLU A 48 10.89 -9.37 10.95
CA GLU A 48 10.82 -10.13 9.71
C GLU A 48 11.50 -9.40 8.54
N LYS A 49 11.97 -10.19 7.54
CA LYS A 49 12.52 -9.63 6.31
C LYS A 49 11.39 -9.09 5.43
N LEU A 50 11.59 -7.92 4.82
CA LEU A 50 10.61 -7.24 3.95
C LEU A 50 10.07 -8.11 2.79
N PHE A 51 10.87 -9.05 2.30
CA PHE A 51 10.51 -9.96 1.21
C PHE A 51 10.67 -11.42 1.64
N GLY A 52 10.32 -11.73 2.87
CA GLY A 52 10.43 -13.07 3.45
C GLY A 52 9.08 -13.75 3.54
N GLY A 53 8.92 -14.87 2.85
CA GLY A 53 7.80 -15.77 3.05
C GLY A 53 6.47 -15.33 2.43
N ASP A 54 5.39 -15.71 3.08
CA ASP A 54 4.00 -15.52 2.60
C ASP A 54 3.40 -14.17 3.04
N ASN A 55 4.24 -13.14 3.31
CA ASN A 55 3.80 -11.82 3.73
C ASN A 55 3.61 -10.94 2.50
N PHE A 56 2.38 -10.79 2.04
CA PHE A 56 2.04 -9.98 0.89
C PHE A 56 0.63 -9.41 0.99
N GLY A 57 0.37 -8.36 0.24
CA GLY A 57 -0.96 -7.82 0.04
C GLY A 57 -1.16 -7.41 -1.41
N VAL A 58 -2.42 -7.33 -1.82
CA VAL A 58 -2.84 -6.81 -3.11
C VAL A 58 -4.04 -5.91 -2.90
N GLY A 59 -4.11 -4.82 -3.65
CA GLY A 59 -5.21 -3.86 -3.55
C GLY A 59 -5.63 -3.34 -4.92
N ILE A 60 -6.93 -3.08 -5.03
CA ILE A 60 -7.53 -2.39 -6.16
C ILE A 60 -8.34 -1.22 -5.63
N SER A 61 -8.17 -0.03 -6.22
CA SER A 61 -8.97 1.13 -5.85
C SER A 61 -9.39 1.96 -7.05
N LEU A 62 -10.54 2.60 -6.91
CA LEU A 62 -11.07 3.61 -7.82
C LEU A 62 -10.74 4.99 -7.24
N THR A 63 -10.13 5.83 -8.04
CA THR A 63 -9.78 7.20 -7.68
C THR A 63 -10.64 8.19 -8.43
N HIS A 64 -10.98 9.30 -7.79
CA HIS A 64 -11.73 10.40 -8.38
C HIS A 64 -11.03 11.72 -8.05
N TYR A 65 -10.49 12.38 -9.08
CA TYR A 65 -9.79 13.64 -8.92
C TYR A 65 -10.77 14.80 -8.72
N LEU A 66 -10.45 15.61 -7.72
CA LEU A 66 -11.14 16.83 -7.38
C LEU A 66 -10.40 18.05 -7.95
N LYS A 67 -10.79 19.25 -7.52
CA LYS A 67 -10.04 20.46 -7.83
C LYS A 67 -8.66 20.46 -7.14
N ARG A 68 -7.68 21.16 -7.71
CA ARG A 68 -6.33 21.30 -7.15
C ARG A 68 -5.60 19.98 -6.93
N GLU A 69 -5.78 19.02 -7.83
CA GLU A 69 -5.08 17.73 -7.83
C GLU A 69 -5.37 16.82 -6.62
N ASN A 70 -6.26 17.20 -5.73
CA ASN A 70 -6.75 16.32 -4.67
C ASN A 70 -7.53 15.17 -5.28
N TYR A 71 -7.55 14.03 -4.61
CA TYR A 71 -8.43 12.95 -5.01
C TYR A 71 -9.01 12.18 -3.83
N THR A 72 -10.19 11.62 -4.04
CA THR A 72 -10.79 10.62 -3.18
C THR A 72 -10.60 9.24 -3.79
N PHE A 73 -10.57 8.23 -2.96
CA PHE A 73 -10.48 6.85 -3.41
C PHE A 73 -11.39 5.92 -2.60
N VAL A 74 -11.84 4.87 -3.26
CA VAL A 74 -12.53 3.73 -2.66
C VAL A 74 -11.85 2.48 -3.18
N GLY A 75 -11.46 1.58 -2.29
CA GLY A 75 -10.72 0.39 -2.69
C GLY A 75 -10.91 -0.77 -1.75
N VAL A 76 -10.52 -1.93 -2.23
CA VAL A 76 -10.42 -3.16 -1.46
C VAL A 76 -8.98 -3.62 -1.43
N GLU A 77 -8.55 -4.09 -0.27
CA GLU A 77 -7.20 -4.61 -0.05
C GLU A 77 -7.30 -5.96 0.62
N TYR A 78 -6.57 -6.93 0.10
CA TYR A 78 -6.34 -8.22 0.73
C TYR A 78 -4.89 -8.29 1.19
N GLU A 79 -4.66 -8.67 2.42
CA GLU A 79 -3.33 -8.84 2.98
C GLU A 79 -3.22 -10.16 3.73
N GLN A 80 -2.10 -10.83 3.54
CA GLN A 80 -1.73 -12.04 4.28
C GLN A 80 -0.42 -11.78 5.03
N GLN A 81 -0.42 -12.14 6.30
CA GLN A 81 0.75 -12.05 7.17
C GLN A 81 0.97 -13.37 7.90
N ASN A 82 2.22 -13.78 8.02
CA ASN A 82 2.62 -14.86 8.91
C ASN A 82 3.13 -14.26 10.22
N MET A 83 2.52 -14.65 11.30
CA MET A 83 2.93 -14.22 12.64
C MET A 83 3.64 -15.36 13.34
N ALA A 84 4.84 -15.12 13.83
CA ALA A 84 5.58 -16.08 14.63
C ALA A 84 4.90 -16.23 16.00
N TYR A 85 4.40 -17.42 16.30
CA TYR A 85 3.88 -17.80 17.61
C TYR A 85 4.66 -18.98 18.14
N ARG A 86 5.54 -18.77 19.14
CA ARG A 86 6.49 -19.78 19.66
C ARG A 86 7.28 -20.44 18.51
N SER A 87 7.06 -21.72 18.25
CA SER A 87 7.73 -22.50 17.19
C SER A 87 6.91 -22.62 15.89
N TYR A 88 5.77 -21.93 15.79
CA TYR A 88 4.82 -22.04 14.68
C TYR A 88 4.51 -20.67 14.08
N ASN A 89 4.13 -20.67 12.80
CA ASN A 89 3.61 -19.50 12.13
C ASN A 89 2.08 -19.58 12.07
N VAL A 90 1.43 -18.51 12.55
CA VAL A 90 -0.02 -18.33 12.47
C VAL A 90 -0.33 -17.37 11.34
N LYS A 91 -1.14 -17.80 10.39
CA LYS A 91 -1.56 -16.96 9.26
C LYS A 91 -2.65 -16.00 9.69
N LEU A 92 -2.43 -14.71 9.44
CA LEU A 92 -3.41 -13.65 9.54
C LEU A 92 -3.77 -13.21 8.13
N LYS A 93 -5.07 -13.18 7.82
CA LYS A 93 -5.60 -12.72 6.53
C LYS A 93 -6.59 -11.60 6.79
N ASP A 94 -6.40 -10.48 6.12
CA ASP A 94 -7.26 -9.30 6.19
C ASP A 94 -7.87 -9.02 4.84
N ALA A 95 -9.18 -8.78 4.82
CA ALA A 95 -9.90 -8.23 3.68
C ALA A 95 -10.52 -6.90 4.10
N LEU A 96 -9.98 -5.79 3.61
CA LEU A 96 -10.29 -4.44 4.04
C LEU A 96 -10.91 -3.62 2.90
N LEU A 97 -12.00 -2.94 3.18
CA LEU A 97 -12.54 -1.85 2.38
C LEU A 97 -11.97 -0.54 2.90
N GLN A 98 -11.52 0.32 1.98
CA GLN A 98 -10.98 1.65 2.30
C GLN A 98 -11.74 2.74 1.57
N VAL A 99 -11.99 3.83 2.27
CA VAL A 99 -12.49 5.08 1.67
C VAL A 99 -11.64 6.23 2.20
N GLY A 100 -11.03 6.99 1.30
CA GLY A 100 -10.06 7.99 1.73
C GLY A 100 -9.96 9.22 0.84
N TYR A 101 -9.12 10.14 1.31
CA TYR A 101 -8.82 11.41 0.67
C TYR A 101 -7.32 11.65 0.67
N MET A 102 -6.79 12.10 -0.47
CA MET A 102 -5.39 12.41 -0.68
C MET A 102 -5.24 13.86 -1.12
N HIS A 103 -4.27 14.52 -0.51
CA HIS A 103 -3.93 15.93 -0.76
C HIS A 103 -2.49 16.02 -1.29
N PRO A 104 -2.25 16.75 -2.40
CA PRO A 104 -0.88 16.97 -2.89
C PRO A 104 -0.14 17.90 -1.92
N VAL A 105 1.00 17.42 -1.43
CA VAL A 105 1.86 18.18 -0.50
C VAL A 105 2.95 18.92 -1.26
N LEU A 106 3.55 18.24 -2.23
CA LEU A 106 4.61 18.80 -3.09
C LEU A 106 4.41 18.29 -4.53
N SER A 107 4.78 19.12 -5.49
CA SER A 107 4.87 18.74 -6.90
C SER A 107 6.06 19.40 -7.54
N ASP A 108 6.67 18.74 -8.53
CA ASP A 108 7.67 19.38 -9.36
C ASP A 108 7.01 20.39 -10.33
N ARG A 109 7.83 21.29 -10.94
CA ARG A 109 7.33 22.30 -11.87
C ARG A 109 6.63 21.70 -13.10
N GLY A 110 7.06 20.51 -13.52
CA GLY A 110 6.48 19.79 -14.66
C GLY A 110 5.29 18.93 -14.29
N LYS A 111 4.95 18.83 -12.99
CA LYS A 111 3.92 17.90 -12.46
C LYS A 111 4.11 16.46 -12.90
N ASN A 112 5.37 16.06 -13.08
CA ASN A 112 5.75 14.68 -13.40
C ASN A 112 5.81 13.82 -12.13
N VAL A 113 6.20 14.44 -11.01
CA VAL A 113 6.32 13.81 -9.71
C VAL A 113 5.47 14.56 -8.71
N LEU A 114 4.61 13.84 -8.01
CA LEU A 114 3.72 14.38 -6.99
C LEU A 114 3.90 13.61 -5.69
N LEU A 115 3.98 14.35 -4.60
CA LEU A 115 3.97 13.80 -3.25
C LEU A 115 2.61 14.08 -2.63
N TYR A 116 1.93 13.02 -2.19
CA TYR A 116 0.62 13.10 -1.53
C TYR A 116 0.72 12.69 -0.07
N GLY A 117 -0.09 13.36 0.74
CA GLY A 117 -0.45 12.93 2.08
C GLY A 117 -1.96 12.72 2.18
N GLY A 118 -2.41 11.76 2.98
CA GLY A 118 -3.83 11.49 3.07
C GLY A 118 -4.26 10.67 4.26
N ILE A 119 -5.56 10.49 4.36
CA ILE A 119 -6.22 9.71 5.41
C ILE A 119 -7.32 8.85 4.82
N SER A 120 -7.63 7.73 5.47
CA SER A 120 -8.76 6.88 5.09
C SER A 120 -9.46 6.28 6.30
N ALA A 121 -10.72 5.94 6.13
CA ALA A 121 -11.46 5.03 6.99
C ALA A 121 -11.33 3.60 6.43
N LEU A 122 -11.28 2.63 7.34
CA LEU A 122 -11.12 1.21 7.05
C LEU A 122 -12.23 0.42 7.71
N GLY A 123 -12.71 -0.60 7.03
CA GLY A 123 -13.60 -1.59 7.59
C GLY A 123 -13.45 -2.92 6.86
N GLY A 124 -13.49 -4.02 7.58
CA GLY A 124 -13.30 -5.30 6.91
C GLY A 124 -13.34 -6.48 7.85
N TYR A 125 -12.76 -7.56 7.38
CA TYR A 125 -12.82 -8.85 8.05
C TYR A 125 -11.40 -9.42 8.20
N GLU A 126 -11.10 -9.81 9.43
CA GLU A 126 -9.84 -10.44 9.81
C GLU A 126 -10.08 -11.92 10.07
N GLN A 127 -9.26 -12.78 9.48
CA GLN A 127 -9.26 -14.22 9.69
C GLN A 127 -7.93 -14.68 10.24
N LEU A 128 -7.96 -15.36 11.38
CA LEU A 128 -6.78 -15.90 12.04
C LEU A 128 -6.73 -17.42 11.92
N ASN A 129 -5.54 -17.97 11.58
CA ASN A 129 -5.26 -19.42 11.52
C ASN A 129 -6.25 -20.23 10.64
N GLU A 130 -6.77 -19.63 9.55
CA GLU A 130 -7.72 -20.31 8.64
C GLU A 130 -8.93 -20.91 9.38
N ASP A 131 -9.41 -20.24 10.44
CA ASP A 131 -10.50 -20.66 11.32
C ASP A 131 -10.26 -21.99 12.08
N LYS A 132 -9.05 -22.51 12.11
CA LYS A 132 -8.72 -23.69 12.90
C LYS A 132 -8.60 -23.34 14.38
N LYS A 133 -9.40 -24.02 15.23
CA LYS A 133 -9.41 -23.79 16.68
C LYS A 133 -8.14 -24.26 17.36
N LEU A 134 -7.57 -25.35 16.89
CA LEU A 134 -6.46 -26.04 17.54
C LEU A 134 -5.14 -25.61 16.89
N LEU A 135 -4.24 -25.13 17.69
CA LEU A 135 -2.84 -24.96 17.30
C LEU A 135 -2.08 -26.28 17.46
N PRO A 136 -0.96 -26.47 16.76
CA PRO A 136 -0.16 -27.71 16.84
C PRO A 136 0.32 -28.06 18.25
N ASP A 137 0.40 -27.07 19.15
CA ASP A 137 0.78 -27.25 20.56
C ASP A 137 -0.39 -27.55 21.51
N GLY A 138 -1.61 -27.77 20.94
CA GLY A 138 -2.82 -28.06 21.72
C GLY A 138 -3.52 -26.82 22.29
N ALA A 139 -2.96 -25.62 22.10
CA ALA A 139 -3.63 -24.39 22.48
C ALA A 139 -4.84 -24.09 21.59
N THR A 140 -5.92 -23.57 22.18
CA THR A 140 -7.14 -23.21 21.45
C THR A 140 -7.23 -21.73 21.20
N LEU A 141 -7.49 -21.33 19.95
CA LEU A 141 -7.82 -19.97 19.58
C LEU A 141 -9.30 -19.68 19.84
N LEU A 142 -9.59 -18.76 20.74
CA LEU A 142 -10.96 -18.37 21.10
C LEU A 142 -11.65 -17.56 20.01
N ASN A 143 -10.90 -16.65 19.35
CA ASN A 143 -11.41 -15.76 18.32
C ASN A 143 -10.64 -15.98 17.00
N ARG A 144 -11.32 -16.56 16.01
CA ARG A 144 -10.71 -16.97 14.73
C ARG A 144 -10.93 -15.97 13.62
N SER A 145 -12.07 -15.33 13.65
CA SER A 145 -12.50 -14.39 12.60
C SER A 145 -13.36 -13.32 13.21
N ARG A 146 -13.15 -12.09 12.78
CA ARG A 146 -13.87 -10.94 13.32
C ARG A 146 -13.95 -9.77 12.34
N PHE A 147 -14.91 -8.89 12.60
CA PHE A 147 -14.99 -7.62 11.94
C PHE A 147 -13.99 -6.64 12.57
N VAL A 148 -13.22 -5.96 11.72
CA VAL A 148 -12.25 -4.92 12.11
C VAL A 148 -12.62 -3.62 11.44
N TYR A 149 -12.34 -2.50 12.13
CA TYR A 149 -12.56 -1.16 11.62
C TYR A 149 -11.48 -0.22 12.11
N GLY A 150 -11.31 0.90 11.44
CA GLY A 150 -10.29 1.84 11.85
C GLY A 150 -10.04 2.95 10.86
N GLY A 151 -8.81 3.46 10.90
CA GLY A 151 -8.34 4.49 9.99
C GLY A 151 -6.90 4.28 9.59
N ALA A 152 -6.49 4.94 8.50
CA ALA A 152 -5.09 4.94 8.09
C ALA A 152 -4.64 6.35 7.71
N VAL A 153 -3.33 6.56 7.87
CA VAL A 153 -2.60 7.69 7.29
C VAL A 153 -1.77 7.19 6.12
N HIS A 154 -1.69 8.00 5.07
CA HIS A 154 -1.02 7.65 3.82
C HIS A 154 0.00 8.71 3.43
N GLY A 155 1.12 8.26 2.91
CA GLY A 155 2.05 9.05 2.13
C GLY A 155 2.32 8.35 0.81
N SER A 156 2.28 9.05 -0.32
CA SER A 156 2.61 8.45 -1.61
C SER A 156 3.46 9.38 -2.48
N VAL A 157 4.35 8.75 -3.22
CA VAL A 157 5.07 9.37 -4.34
C VAL A 157 4.48 8.81 -5.61
N GLU A 158 4.00 9.68 -6.49
CA GLU A 158 3.35 9.33 -7.74
C GLU A 158 4.14 9.93 -8.89
N VAL A 159 4.52 9.10 -9.86
CA VAL A 159 5.33 9.48 -11.02
C VAL A 159 4.57 9.18 -12.29
N PHE A 160 4.35 10.16 -13.15
CA PHE A 160 3.76 9.95 -14.45
C PHE A 160 4.71 9.22 -15.39
N LEU A 161 4.33 8.03 -15.83
CA LEU A 161 5.01 7.29 -16.91
C LEU A 161 4.51 7.74 -18.28
N THR A 162 3.22 8.00 -18.37
CA THR A 162 2.55 8.57 -19.54
C THR A 162 1.46 9.53 -19.07
N ASP A 163 0.74 10.18 -19.99
CA ASP A 163 -0.36 11.09 -19.64
C ASP A 163 -1.51 10.38 -18.86
N ARG A 164 -1.60 9.05 -18.96
CA ARG A 164 -2.67 8.26 -18.34
C ARG A 164 -2.18 7.25 -17.30
N VAL A 165 -0.91 6.91 -17.33
CA VAL A 165 -0.35 5.87 -16.45
C VAL A 165 0.60 6.49 -15.46
N LEU A 166 0.35 6.25 -14.17
CA LEU A 166 1.21 6.64 -13.08
C LEU A 166 1.79 5.41 -12.40
N PHE A 167 3.08 5.48 -12.10
CA PHE A 167 3.70 4.60 -11.12
C PHE A 167 3.62 5.25 -9.75
N LEU A 168 3.30 4.47 -8.72
CA LEU A 168 3.16 4.98 -7.38
C LEU A 168 3.83 4.07 -6.36
N VAL A 169 4.41 4.70 -5.34
CA VAL A 169 4.91 4.05 -4.14
C VAL A 169 4.21 4.69 -2.97
N LYS A 170 3.57 3.88 -2.13
CA LYS A 170 2.82 4.34 -0.96
C LYS A 170 3.39 3.74 0.32
N ALA A 171 3.38 4.52 1.37
CA ALA A 171 3.53 4.07 2.75
C ALA A 171 2.21 4.34 3.47
N GLN A 172 1.72 3.36 4.21
CA GLN A 172 0.49 3.51 5.00
C GLN A 172 0.71 3.02 6.43
N GLY A 173 0.14 3.75 7.38
CA GLY A 173 0.06 3.34 8.78
C GLY A 173 -1.40 3.13 9.14
N ARG A 174 -1.81 1.88 9.34
CA ARG A 174 -3.19 1.50 9.66
C ARG A 174 -3.36 1.35 11.17
N PHE A 175 -4.44 1.91 11.69
CA PHE A 175 -4.90 1.75 13.07
C PHE A 175 -6.21 0.99 13.04
N LEU A 176 -6.17 -0.30 13.41
CA LEU A 176 -7.31 -1.21 13.39
C LEU A 176 -7.78 -1.50 14.81
N PHE A 177 -9.09 -1.40 15.00
CA PHE A 177 -9.80 -1.76 16.23
C PHE A 177 -10.64 -3.01 15.98
N GLY A 178 -10.99 -3.70 17.07
CA GLY A 178 -11.72 -4.98 16.99
C GLY A 178 -10.80 -6.19 16.73
N THR A 179 -9.49 -6.00 16.65
CA THR A 179 -8.49 -7.04 16.48
C THR A 179 -7.90 -7.50 17.82
N ASP A 180 -7.49 -8.76 17.93
CA ASP A 180 -6.70 -9.29 19.06
C ASP A 180 -5.19 -9.22 18.80
N VAL A 181 -4.82 -8.75 17.62
CA VAL A 181 -3.44 -8.61 17.18
C VAL A 181 -3.01 -7.14 17.34
N HIS A 182 -1.87 -6.77 16.79
CA HIS A 182 -1.37 -5.39 16.86
C HIS A 182 -2.35 -4.41 16.19
N CYS A 183 -2.78 -3.39 16.94
CA CYS A 183 -3.65 -2.33 16.42
C CYS A 183 -2.97 -1.50 15.32
N PHE A 184 -1.66 -1.28 15.41
CA PHE A 184 -0.90 -0.52 14.41
C PHE A 184 -0.20 -1.45 13.44
N ARG A 185 -0.54 -1.33 12.14
CA ARG A 185 -0.02 -2.17 11.05
C ARG A 185 0.49 -1.30 9.90
N PRO A 186 1.79 -0.99 9.90
CA PRO A 186 2.40 -0.28 8.79
C PRO A 186 2.62 -1.20 7.59
N ALA A 187 2.47 -0.63 6.38
CA ALA A 187 2.75 -1.33 5.13
C ALA A 187 3.33 -0.37 4.09
N VAL A 188 4.09 -0.93 3.16
CA VAL A 188 4.57 -0.22 1.96
C VAL A 188 4.03 -0.93 0.74
N SER A 189 3.58 -0.17 -0.24
CA SER A 189 3.03 -0.70 -1.49
C SER A 189 3.61 0.01 -2.70
N ALA A 190 3.64 -0.70 -3.82
CA ALA A 190 3.96 -0.13 -5.11
C ALA A 190 2.95 -0.62 -6.15
N GLY A 191 2.67 0.19 -7.16
CA GLY A 191 1.68 -0.16 -8.16
C GLY A 191 1.56 0.83 -9.30
N LEU A 192 0.50 0.65 -10.05
CA LEU A 192 0.16 1.46 -11.20
C LEU A 192 -1.26 2.00 -11.07
N ARG A 193 -1.45 3.24 -11.53
CA ARG A 193 -2.77 3.84 -11.70
C ARG A 193 -2.97 4.19 -13.16
N PHE A 194 -4.11 3.81 -13.72
CA PHE A 194 -4.57 4.19 -15.05
C PHE A 194 -5.70 5.20 -14.94
N ASN A 195 -5.49 6.40 -15.45
CA ASN A 195 -6.45 7.51 -15.46
C ASN A 195 -7.21 7.55 -16.81
N PHE A 196 -8.52 7.78 -16.74
CA PHE A 196 -9.45 7.85 -17.90
C PHE A 196 -10.52 8.92 -17.74
#